data_e8b24394c75626e9006ab2c43b753be8
#
_entry.id   e8b24394c75626e9006ab2c43b753be8
#
_cell.length_a   1.000
_cell.length_b   1.000
_cell.length_c   1.000
_cell.angle_alpha   90.00
_cell.angle_beta   90.00
_cell.angle_gamma   90.00
#
_symmetry.space_group_name_H-M   'P 1'
#
loop_
_entity.id
_entity.type
_entity.pdbx_description
1 polymer ?
#
loop_
_entity_poly.entity_id
_entity_poly.type
_entity_poly.pdbx_seq_one_letter_code
_entity_poly.pdbx_strand_id
1 'polypeptide(L)'
;MSSRWQDIYRHLSKGGIKVYSPGQHQGECLNPYVVVKDAGSLQFNEFSSTQNLYDLMCYVPKNRFSELEPFVDHVESLMEGLYPMLRPTHDRTPSFYDDSFKAHMISTQYINYRKFKR
;
A
#
# COMPACT_ATOMS: atom_id res chain seq x y z
N MET A 1 -7.89 17.49 -8.60
CA MET A 1 -7.98 16.11 -9.05
C MET A 1 -7.66 15.17 -7.90
N SER A 2 -8.52 14.23 -7.65
CA SER A 2 -8.30 13.35 -6.52
C SER A 2 -7.27 12.27 -6.86
N SER A 3 -6.45 11.97 -5.91
CA SER A 3 -5.47 10.91 -6.01
C SER A 3 -6.14 9.58 -5.67
N ARG A 4 -5.65 8.50 -6.28
CA ARG A 4 -6.11 7.16 -5.92
C ARG A 4 -5.71 6.78 -4.50
N TRP A 5 -4.80 7.55 -3.91
CA TRP A 5 -4.41 7.36 -2.52
C TRP A 5 -5.63 7.44 -1.60
N GLN A 6 -6.50 8.42 -1.83
CA GLN A 6 -7.70 8.56 -0.99
C GLN A 6 -8.66 7.39 -1.16
N ASP A 7 -8.74 6.86 -2.38
CA ASP A 7 -9.58 5.68 -2.62
C ASP A 7 -9.05 4.48 -1.86
N ILE A 8 -7.73 4.28 -1.86
CA ILE A 8 -7.11 3.21 -1.11
C ILE A 8 -7.36 3.39 0.38
N TYR A 9 -7.13 4.61 0.86
CA TYR A 9 -7.32 4.92 2.28
C TYR A 9 -8.74 4.57 2.73
N ARG A 10 -9.73 5.06 1.99
CA ARG A 10 -11.12 4.82 2.39
C ARG A 10 -11.48 3.35 2.32
N HIS A 11 -11.01 2.69 1.28
CA HIS A 11 -11.37 1.28 1.08
C HIS A 11 -10.80 0.40 2.19
N LEU A 12 -9.53 0.58 2.51
CA LEU A 12 -8.89 -0.20 3.57
C LEU A 12 -9.44 0.15 4.94
N SER A 13 -9.72 1.44 5.18
CA SER A 13 -10.29 1.86 6.46
C SER A 13 -11.66 1.23 6.68
N LYS A 14 -12.46 1.14 5.63
CA LYS A 14 -13.76 0.46 5.71
C LYS A 14 -13.60 -1.02 6.06
N GLY A 15 -12.52 -1.63 5.62
CA GLY A 15 -12.23 -3.02 5.92
C GLY A 15 -11.63 -3.24 7.29
N GLY A 16 -11.52 -2.19 8.10
CA GLY A 16 -11.01 -2.32 9.46
C GLY A 16 -9.51 -2.19 9.59
N ILE A 17 -8.83 -1.74 8.54
CA ILE A 17 -7.38 -1.57 8.55
C ILE A 17 -7.02 -0.16 8.99
N LYS A 18 -6.05 -0.04 9.89
CA LYS A 18 -5.47 1.27 10.21
C LYS A 18 -4.55 1.70 9.08
N VAL A 19 -4.82 2.88 8.52
CA VAL A 19 -4.07 3.37 7.37
C VAL A 19 -3.50 4.74 7.68
N TYR A 20 -2.24 4.95 7.31
CA TYR A 20 -1.56 6.21 7.52
C TYR A 20 -0.89 6.68 6.24
N SER A 21 -0.69 7.99 6.13
CA SER A 21 0.19 8.55 5.11
C SER A 21 1.64 8.45 5.59
N PRO A 22 2.61 8.55 4.68
CA PRO A 22 4.01 8.53 5.09
C PRO A 22 4.29 9.60 6.13
N GLY A 23 4.96 9.22 7.21
CA GLY A 23 5.31 10.13 8.29
C GLY A 23 4.20 10.45 9.26
N GLN A 24 2.97 10.00 9.01
CA GLN A 24 1.85 10.29 9.89
C GLN A 24 1.92 9.50 11.19
N HIS A 25 2.29 8.22 11.10
CA HIS A 25 2.47 7.40 12.29
C HIS A 25 3.89 7.60 12.81
N GLN A 26 4.00 7.87 14.10
CA GLN A 26 5.29 8.03 14.76
C GLN A 26 5.36 7.14 15.97
N GLY A 27 6.58 6.74 16.32
CA GLY A 27 6.79 5.90 17.48
C GLY A 27 6.63 4.42 17.16
N GLU A 28 6.58 3.64 18.23
CA GLU A 28 6.59 2.19 18.13
C GLU A 28 5.29 1.66 17.53
N CYS A 29 5.41 0.60 16.73
CA CYS A 29 4.25 -0.09 16.17
C CYS A 29 3.66 -1.00 17.25
N LEU A 30 2.46 -0.67 17.72
CA LEU A 30 1.79 -1.44 18.75
C LEU A 30 0.72 -2.35 18.19
N ASN A 31 0.21 -2.05 17.00
CA ASN A 31 -0.80 -2.85 16.32
C ASN A 31 -0.50 -2.84 14.83
N PRO A 32 -0.98 -3.83 14.06
CA PRO A 32 -0.75 -3.82 12.62
C PRO A 32 -1.36 -2.59 11.96
N TYR A 33 -0.65 -2.04 10.99
CA TYR A 33 -1.16 -0.93 10.20
C TYR A 33 -0.51 -0.93 8.83
N VAL A 34 -1.06 -0.11 7.92
CA VAL A 34 -0.54 0.05 6.57
C VAL A 34 -0.22 1.52 6.35
N VAL A 35 0.94 1.79 5.75
CA VAL A 35 1.28 3.12 5.26
C VAL A 35 1.15 3.08 3.74
N VAL A 36 0.31 3.95 3.19
CA VAL A 36 0.11 4.02 1.75
C VAL A 36 0.95 5.17 1.22
N LYS A 37 1.87 4.84 0.33
CA LYS A 37 2.80 5.81 -0.22
C LYS A 37 2.56 5.93 -1.72
N ASP A 38 2.43 7.18 -2.20
CA ASP A 38 2.42 7.45 -3.62
C ASP A 38 3.86 7.32 -4.09
N ALA A 39 4.13 6.32 -4.90
CA ALA A 39 5.49 6.02 -5.35
C ALA A 39 5.83 6.70 -6.67
N GLY A 40 4.98 7.61 -7.14
CA GLY A 40 5.23 8.38 -8.33
C GLY A 40 4.47 7.84 -9.53
N SER A 41 4.79 8.38 -10.68
CA SER A 41 4.13 7.96 -11.90
C SER A 41 5.16 7.73 -12.99
N LEU A 42 4.85 6.77 -13.85
CA LEU A 42 5.65 6.48 -15.02
C LEU A 42 4.78 6.67 -16.23
N GLN A 43 5.32 7.34 -17.23
CA GLN A 43 4.61 7.48 -18.48
C GLN A 43 4.83 6.19 -19.27
N PHE A 44 3.76 5.45 -19.49
CA PHE A 44 3.86 4.16 -20.14
C PHE A 44 4.28 4.29 -21.59
N ASN A 45 3.68 5.24 -22.29
CA ASN A 45 4.22 5.66 -23.57
C ASN A 45 3.90 7.13 -23.74
N GLU A 46 4.52 7.76 -24.71
CA GLU A 46 4.47 9.21 -24.76
C GLU A 46 3.13 9.77 -25.21
N PHE A 47 2.20 8.91 -25.59
CA PHE A 47 0.98 9.42 -26.20
C PHE A 47 -0.29 9.20 -25.41
N SER A 48 -0.38 8.16 -24.63
CA SER A 48 -1.71 7.74 -24.25
C SER A 48 -1.93 7.40 -22.80
N SER A 49 -0.90 7.05 -22.02
CA SER A 49 -1.19 6.61 -20.67
C SER A 49 -0.04 6.87 -19.72
N THR A 50 -0.40 6.97 -18.46
CA THR A 50 0.58 6.99 -17.39
C THR A 50 0.24 5.89 -16.39
N GLN A 51 1.26 5.44 -15.68
CA GLN A 51 1.09 4.53 -14.56
C GLN A 51 1.39 5.29 -13.28
N ASN A 52 0.46 5.26 -12.36
CA ASN A 52 0.70 5.77 -11.02
C ASN A 52 0.95 4.57 -10.11
N LEU A 53 2.02 4.65 -9.34
CA LEU A 53 2.45 3.54 -8.49
C LEU A 53 2.15 3.87 -7.04
N TYR A 54 1.66 2.88 -6.32
CA TYR A 54 1.37 3.02 -4.88
C TYR A 54 2.00 1.86 -4.15
N ASP A 55 2.76 2.18 -3.11
CA ASP A 55 3.33 1.16 -2.23
C ASP A 55 2.48 1.10 -0.97
N LEU A 56 2.08 -0.11 -0.63
CA LEU A 56 1.40 -0.37 0.63
C LEU A 56 2.39 -1.06 1.55
N MET A 57 2.85 -0.33 2.54
CA MET A 57 3.82 -0.86 3.50
C MET A 57 3.06 -1.39 4.69
N CYS A 58 3.10 -2.71 4.88
CA CYS A 58 2.34 -3.39 5.91
C CYS A 58 3.25 -3.68 7.09
N TYR A 59 2.86 -3.17 8.26
CA TYR A 59 3.66 -3.29 9.49
C TYR A 59 2.95 -4.12 10.52
N VAL A 60 3.71 -4.98 11.21
CA VAL A 60 3.21 -5.66 12.42
C VAL A 60 4.23 -5.48 13.53
N PRO A 61 3.78 -5.48 14.81
CA PRO A 61 4.70 -5.32 15.94
C PRO A 61 5.80 -6.38 15.96
N LYS A 62 6.92 -6.05 16.58
CA LYS A 62 8.11 -6.91 16.54
C LYS A 62 7.87 -8.31 17.11
N ASN A 63 6.95 -8.43 18.06
CA ASN A 63 6.66 -9.71 18.69
C ASN A 63 5.52 -10.46 18.00
N ARG A 64 5.09 -10.00 16.82
CA ARG A 64 3.98 -10.60 16.08
C ARG A 64 4.38 -10.91 14.65
N PHE A 65 5.65 -11.29 14.45
CA PHE A 65 6.17 -11.53 13.12
C PHE A 65 5.36 -12.57 12.36
N SER A 66 4.88 -13.60 13.05
CA SER A 66 4.11 -14.66 12.38
C SER A 66 2.81 -14.14 11.79
N GLU A 67 2.36 -12.94 12.17
CA GLU A 67 1.14 -12.36 11.62
C GLU A 67 1.39 -11.51 10.39
N LEU A 68 2.66 -11.31 10.00
CA LEU A 68 2.99 -10.40 8.92
C LEU A 68 2.42 -10.86 7.58
N GLU A 69 2.70 -12.09 7.16
CA GLU A 69 2.20 -12.57 5.88
C GLU A 69 0.68 -12.69 5.85
N PRO A 70 0.04 -13.25 6.90
CA PRO A 70 -1.42 -13.22 6.93
C PRO A 70 -2.00 -11.81 6.84
N PHE A 71 -1.35 -10.83 7.46
CA PHE A 71 -1.80 -9.46 7.40
C PHE A 71 -1.69 -8.91 5.98
N VAL A 72 -0.56 -9.16 5.30
CA VAL A 72 -0.39 -8.73 3.91
C VAL A 72 -1.42 -9.40 3.02
N ASP A 73 -1.66 -10.70 3.21
CA ASP A 73 -2.68 -11.41 2.44
C ASP A 73 -4.06 -10.78 2.63
N HIS A 74 -4.37 -10.40 3.86
CA HIS A 74 -5.65 -9.78 4.15
C HIS A 74 -5.77 -8.42 3.45
N VAL A 75 -4.70 -7.61 3.51
CA VAL A 75 -4.69 -6.31 2.84
C VAL A 75 -4.87 -6.50 1.34
N GLU A 76 -4.17 -7.47 0.75
CA GLU A 76 -4.30 -7.71 -0.69
C GLU A 76 -5.70 -8.19 -1.05
N SER A 77 -6.33 -8.99 -0.19
CA SER A 77 -7.69 -9.43 -0.48
C SER A 77 -8.66 -8.26 -0.46
N LEU A 78 -8.46 -7.31 0.44
CA LEU A 78 -9.28 -6.10 0.44
C LEU A 78 -9.05 -5.26 -0.80
N MET A 79 -7.79 -5.18 -1.26
CA MET A 79 -7.47 -4.40 -2.45
C MET A 79 -8.10 -4.95 -3.72
N GLU A 80 -8.48 -6.22 -3.74
CA GLU A 80 -9.20 -6.79 -4.88
C GLU A 80 -10.49 -6.03 -5.15
N GLY A 81 -11.07 -5.43 -4.13
CA GLY A 81 -12.28 -4.64 -4.29
C GLY A 81 -12.07 -3.37 -5.13
N LEU A 82 -10.82 -2.96 -5.35
CA LEU A 82 -10.51 -1.81 -6.17
C LEU A 82 -10.05 -2.19 -7.58
N TYR A 83 -10.02 -3.48 -7.89
CA TYR A 83 -9.70 -3.94 -9.23
C TYR A 83 -10.87 -3.64 -10.16
N PRO A 84 -10.66 -3.21 -11.39
CA PRO A 84 -9.38 -3.08 -12.09
C PRO A 84 -8.77 -1.68 -12.02
N MET A 85 -9.34 -0.79 -11.21
CA MET A 85 -8.81 0.56 -11.08
C MET A 85 -7.38 0.53 -10.55
N LEU A 86 -7.13 -0.33 -9.58
CA LEU A 86 -5.80 -0.58 -9.06
C LEU A 86 -5.49 -2.06 -9.24
N ARG A 87 -4.32 -2.34 -9.81
CA ARG A 87 -3.90 -3.70 -10.13
C ARG A 87 -2.61 -4.00 -9.40
N PRO A 88 -2.51 -5.19 -8.78
CA PRO A 88 -1.26 -5.56 -8.11
C PRO A 88 -0.16 -5.81 -9.13
N THR A 89 1.07 -5.42 -8.79
CA THR A 89 2.22 -5.80 -9.60
C THR A 89 2.66 -7.22 -9.29
N HIS A 90 2.11 -7.80 -8.21
CA HIS A 90 2.47 -9.13 -7.69
C HIS A 90 3.89 -9.18 -7.13
N ASP A 91 4.47 -8.01 -6.86
CA ASP A 91 5.78 -7.93 -6.23
C ASP A 91 5.59 -7.59 -4.77
N ARG A 92 6.24 -8.36 -3.92
CA ARG A 92 6.36 -8.05 -2.50
C ARG A 92 7.83 -7.94 -2.18
N THR A 93 8.17 -6.99 -1.30
CA THR A 93 9.54 -6.96 -0.79
C THR A 93 9.74 -8.13 0.16
N PRO A 94 10.99 -8.55 0.38
CA PRO A 94 11.26 -9.45 1.50
C PRO A 94 10.85 -8.80 2.80
N SER A 95 10.57 -9.61 3.81
CA SER A 95 10.28 -9.06 5.13
C SER A 95 11.53 -8.37 5.67
N PHE A 96 11.30 -7.31 6.44
CA PHE A 96 12.38 -6.45 6.88
C PHE A 96 11.98 -5.87 8.25
N TYR A 97 12.93 -5.78 9.15
CA TYR A 97 12.67 -5.23 10.47
C TYR A 97 13.05 -3.76 10.48
N ASP A 98 12.10 -2.91 10.84
CA ASP A 98 12.32 -1.48 10.93
C ASP A 98 12.53 -1.12 12.39
N ASP A 99 13.77 -0.83 12.75
CA ASP A 99 14.12 -0.54 14.14
C ASP A 99 13.49 0.75 14.65
N SER A 100 13.23 1.69 13.74
CA SER A 100 12.63 2.97 14.12
C SER A 100 11.23 2.79 14.69
N PHE A 101 10.48 1.83 14.16
CA PHE A 101 9.12 1.57 14.61
C PHE A 101 8.99 0.28 15.39
N LYS A 102 10.09 -0.45 15.57
CA LYS A 102 10.06 -1.76 16.23
C LYS A 102 9.03 -2.66 15.57
N ALA A 103 9.14 -2.78 14.25
CA ALA A 103 8.13 -3.47 13.46
C ALA A 103 8.74 -4.26 12.33
N HIS A 104 8.06 -5.35 11.95
CA HIS A 104 8.38 -6.07 10.72
C HIS A 104 7.50 -5.52 9.61
N MET A 105 8.03 -5.45 8.40
CA MET A 105 7.34 -4.81 7.29
C MET A 105 7.54 -5.60 6.01
N ILE A 106 6.46 -5.69 5.22
CA ILE A 106 6.49 -6.10 3.82
C ILE A 106 5.74 -5.04 3.04
N SER A 107 6.29 -4.68 1.89
CA SER A 107 5.63 -3.73 1.01
C SER A 107 5.10 -4.45 -0.22
N THR A 108 3.90 -4.10 -0.63
CA THR A 108 3.29 -4.60 -1.86
C THR A 108 2.94 -3.40 -2.73
N GLN A 109 2.97 -3.57 -4.04
CA GLN A 109 2.85 -2.45 -4.96
C GLN A 109 1.63 -2.60 -5.84
N TYR A 110 0.99 -1.47 -6.12
CA TYR A 110 -0.18 -1.41 -6.99
C TYR A 110 0.00 -0.35 -8.06
N ILE A 111 -0.63 -0.57 -9.20
CA ILE A 111 -0.56 0.32 -10.35
C ILE A 111 -1.95 0.80 -10.69
N ASN A 112 -2.07 2.10 -10.97
CA ASN A 112 -3.27 2.69 -11.55
C ASN A 112 -2.91 3.22 -12.92
N TYR A 113 -3.54 2.69 -13.97
CA TYR A 113 -3.36 3.21 -15.32
C TYR A 113 -4.29 4.37 -15.57
N ARG A 114 -3.75 5.40 -16.16
CA ARG A 114 -4.56 6.54 -16.56
C ARG A 114 -4.28 6.82 -18.04
N LYS A 115 -5.34 6.98 -18.79
CA LYS A 115 -5.21 7.40 -20.17
C LYS A 115 -5.33 8.92 -20.24
N PHE A 116 -4.53 9.53 -21.10
CA PHE A 116 -4.68 10.93 -21.36
C PHE A 116 -5.98 11.16 -22.08
N LYS A 117 -6.65 12.22 -21.69
CA LYS A 117 -7.83 12.65 -22.42
C LYS A 117 -7.41 13.39 -23.66
N ARG A 118 -8.22 13.31 -24.66
CA ARG A 118 -7.98 14.02 -25.89
C ARG A 118 -9.00 15.07 -26.10
#